data_1db6d35eb6f01e482464970bea0d3056
#
_entry.id   1db6d35eb6f01e482464970bea0d3056
#
_cell.length_a   1.000
_cell.length_b   1.000
_cell.length_c   1.000
_cell.angle_alpha   90.00
_cell.angle_beta   90.00
_cell.angle_gamma   90.00
#
_symmetry.space_group_name_H-M   'P 1'
#
loop_
_entity.id
_entity.type
_entity.pdbx_description
1 polymer ?
#
loop_
_entity_poly.entity_id
_entity_poly.type
_entity_poly.pdbx_seq_one_letter_code
_entity_poly.pdbx_strand_id
1 'polypeptide(L)'
;MSRLIIGIDPSFSSTGISIVKDGSLIKSYIVTHCRPKVKFNKVSSRFTSIFEYVNYCYSTLSDFPGGDAELIKTQNVIEATKAIISIILIYKMQNYEIEVYMEGVAFSSRRTQSLVELGALNYNIRINLLNHHIPFHIITPSANKKAFTGNGVADKELMIKTFLMLNPSYRSLVGYIKMDDIADAYALATYRG
;
A
#
# COMPACT_ATOMS: atom_id res chain seq x y z
N MET A 1 -1.33 -17.16 19.15
CA MET A 1 -0.69 -15.95 18.54
C MET A 1 -1.79 -15.03 18.04
N SER A 2 -1.60 -13.72 18.15
CA SER A 2 -2.57 -12.77 17.59
C SER A 2 -2.36 -12.67 16.09
N ARG A 3 -3.44 -12.71 15.32
CA ARG A 3 -3.40 -12.64 13.84
C ARG A 3 -3.52 -11.19 13.38
N LEU A 4 -2.70 -10.83 12.41
CA LEU A 4 -2.79 -9.57 11.68
C LEU A 4 -3.14 -9.84 10.22
N ILE A 5 -4.05 -9.04 9.70
CA ILE A 5 -4.35 -9.00 8.27
C ILE A 5 -3.75 -7.72 7.71
N ILE A 6 -2.97 -7.86 6.65
CA ILE A 6 -2.30 -6.74 5.99
C ILE A 6 -2.87 -6.61 4.59
N GLY A 7 -3.49 -5.47 4.30
CA GLY A 7 -3.91 -5.11 2.96
C GLY A 7 -2.82 -4.30 2.26
N ILE A 8 -2.54 -4.63 1.01
CA ILE A 8 -1.55 -3.93 0.17
C ILE A 8 -2.19 -3.56 -1.16
N ASP A 9 -2.24 -2.26 -1.44
CA ASP A 9 -2.58 -1.70 -2.74
C ASP A 9 -1.30 -1.25 -3.45
N PRO A 10 -0.68 -2.11 -4.28
CA PRO A 10 0.60 -1.80 -4.92
C PRO A 10 0.42 -0.77 -6.03
N SER A 11 1.19 0.31 -5.95
CA SER A 11 1.32 1.29 -7.02
C SER A 11 2.77 1.72 -7.12
N PHE A 12 3.26 1.93 -8.34
CA PHE A 12 4.65 2.33 -8.55
C PHE A 12 4.98 3.72 -7.98
N SER A 13 3.99 4.61 -7.89
CA SER A 13 4.18 5.95 -7.34
C SER A 13 3.95 6.02 -5.84
N SER A 14 3.05 5.17 -5.31
CA SER A 14 2.62 5.21 -3.92
C SER A 14 1.85 3.94 -3.57
N THR A 15 2.42 3.08 -2.75
CA THR A 15 1.77 1.86 -2.26
C THR A 15 1.10 2.14 -0.93
N GLY A 16 -0.20 1.87 -0.84
CA GLY A 16 -0.94 1.86 0.42
C GLY A 16 -0.77 0.53 1.16
N ILE A 17 -0.60 0.58 2.48
CA ILE A 17 -0.59 -0.60 3.35
C ILE A 17 -1.45 -0.31 4.56
N SER A 18 -2.37 -1.21 4.89
CA SER A 18 -3.20 -1.14 6.09
C SER A 18 -3.07 -2.41 6.93
N ILE A 19 -2.82 -2.23 8.22
CA ILE A 19 -2.66 -3.32 9.19
C ILE A 19 -3.92 -3.38 10.05
N VAL A 20 -4.61 -4.51 10.00
CA VAL A 20 -5.85 -4.74 10.72
C VAL A 20 -5.66 -5.87 11.73
N LYS A 21 -6.12 -5.67 12.95
CA LYS A 21 -6.15 -6.65 14.02
C LYS A 21 -7.57 -6.75 14.58
N ASP A 22 -8.12 -7.94 14.65
CA ASP A 22 -9.46 -8.21 15.20
C ASP A 22 -10.55 -7.28 14.61
N GLY A 23 -10.45 -7.02 13.29
CA GLY A 23 -11.35 -6.14 12.54
C GLY A 23 -11.07 -4.63 12.70
N SER A 24 -10.15 -4.23 13.54
CA SER A 24 -9.80 -2.83 13.80
C SER A 24 -8.52 -2.42 13.08
N LEU A 25 -8.53 -1.26 12.42
CA LEU A 25 -7.34 -0.67 11.80
C LEU A 25 -6.39 -0.19 12.90
N ILE A 26 -5.18 -0.76 12.95
CA ILE A 26 -4.18 -0.40 13.96
C ILE A 26 -3.10 0.54 13.41
N LYS A 27 -2.78 0.45 12.12
CA LYS A 27 -1.76 1.27 11.47
C LYS A 27 -1.93 1.28 9.97
N SER A 28 -1.58 2.41 9.34
CA SER A 28 -1.45 2.52 7.89
C SER A 28 -0.07 3.04 7.52
N TYR A 29 0.38 2.67 6.32
CA TYR A 29 1.62 3.15 5.73
C TYR A 29 1.38 3.59 4.30
N ILE A 30 2.11 4.60 3.88
CA ILE A 30 2.23 4.99 2.48
C ILE A 30 3.71 4.86 2.12
N VAL A 31 4.01 3.91 1.24
CA VAL A 31 5.35 3.74 0.69
C VAL A 31 5.42 4.51 -0.62
N THR A 32 6.21 5.56 -0.65
CA THR A 32 6.38 6.37 -1.85
C THR A 32 7.70 6.04 -2.53
N HIS A 33 7.66 5.91 -3.84
CA HIS A 33 8.80 5.55 -4.68
C HIS A 33 9.33 6.76 -5.46
N CYS A 34 8.71 7.92 -5.28
CA CYS A 34 9.12 9.16 -5.90
C CYS A 34 9.89 10.03 -4.90
N ARG A 35 10.94 10.69 -5.37
CA ARG A 35 11.57 11.77 -4.58
C ARG A 35 10.47 12.74 -4.14
N PRO A 36 10.40 13.11 -2.87
CA PRO A 36 9.41 14.07 -2.42
C PRO A 36 9.68 15.42 -3.08
N LYS A 37 9.03 15.68 -4.21
CA LYS A 37 8.91 17.04 -4.77
C LYS A 37 7.98 17.90 -3.92
N VAL A 38 7.37 17.30 -2.92
CA VAL A 38 6.38 17.96 -2.08
C VAL A 38 7.15 18.79 -1.05
N LYS A 39 6.76 20.04 -0.94
CA LYS A 39 7.16 20.97 0.09
C LYS A 39 6.82 20.43 1.50
N PHE A 40 7.56 19.44 1.95
CA PHE A 40 7.45 18.86 3.29
C PHE A 40 7.61 19.92 4.40
N ASN A 41 8.26 21.03 4.10
CA ASN A 41 8.48 22.11 5.06
C ASN A 41 7.21 22.78 5.60
N LYS A 42 6.05 22.64 4.93
CA LYS A 42 4.75 23.12 5.47
C LYS A 42 3.99 22.05 6.27
N VAL A 43 4.41 20.80 6.16
CA VAL A 43 3.74 19.64 6.75
C VAL A 43 4.37 19.28 8.10
N SER A 44 5.65 19.57 8.29
CA SER A 44 6.43 19.12 9.45
C SER A 44 5.96 19.66 10.81
N SER A 45 5.33 20.81 10.89
CA SER A 45 4.91 21.38 12.18
C SER A 45 3.53 20.93 12.68
N ARG A 46 2.70 20.33 11.81
CA ARG A 46 1.37 19.81 12.18
C ARG A 46 1.30 18.27 12.26
N PHE A 47 2.36 17.57 11.90
CA PHE A 47 2.36 16.13 11.70
C PHE A 47 2.73 15.28 12.92
N THR A 48 3.19 15.84 14.02
CA THR A 48 3.56 15.05 15.21
C THR A 48 2.40 14.28 15.81
N SER A 49 1.16 14.75 15.68
CA SER A 49 -0.03 14.01 16.14
C SER A 49 -0.68 13.15 15.05
N ILE A 50 -0.36 13.39 13.78
CA ILE A 50 -0.91 12.67 12.62
C ILE A 50 -0.16 11.36 12.37
N PHE A 51 1.13 11.30 12.71
CA PHE A 51 1.98 10.13 12.57
C PHE A 51 1.62 8.95 13.49
N GLU A 52 0.71 9.13 14.43
CA GLU A 52 0.26 8.03 15.27
C GLU A 52 -0.43 6.92 14.45
N TYR A 53 -1.13 7.30 13.38
CA TYR A 53 -1.93 6.35 12.57
C TYR A 53 -1.33 6.04 11.20
N VAL A 54 -0.54 6.95 10.62
CA VAL A 54 0.00 6.81 9.25
C VAL A 54 1.49 7.08 9.22
N ASN A 55 2.26 6.14 8.73
CA ASN A 55 3.70 6.30 8.50
C ASN A 55 4.00 6.40 7.00
N TYR A 56 4.83 7.37 6.64
CA TYR A 56 5.43 7.44 5.32
C TYR A 56 6.77 6.72 5.32
N CYS A 57 6.93 5.80 4.38
CA CYS A 57 8.20 5.15 4.10
C CYS A 57 8.68 5.57 2.71
N TYR A 58 9.92 5.99 2.63
CA TYR A 58 10.54 6.36 1.36
C TYR A 58 11.44 5.23 0.90
N SER A 59 11.24 4.76 -0.33
CA SER A 59 12.27 3.97 -0.98
C SER A 59 13.31 4.94 -1.56
N THR A 60 14.57 4.68 -1.31
CA THR A 60 15.67 5.41 -1.96
C THR A 60 15.67 5.05 -3.44
N LEU A 61 15.43 6.04 -4.30
CA LEU A 61 15.72 5.87 -5.72
C LEU A 61 17.24 5.86 -5.86
N SER A 62 17.79 4.80 -6.45
CA SER A 62 19.20 4.75 -6.76
C SER A 62 19.49 5.69 -7.92
N ASP A 63 20.28 6.73 -7.62
CA ASP A 63 20.94 7.51 -8.66
C ASP A 63 22.13 6.68 -9.16
N PHE A 64 21.95 5.88 -10.22
CA PHE A 64 23.07 5.30 -10.95
C PHE A 64 23.56 6.32 -11.98
N PRO A 65 24.69 6.97 -11.77
CA PRO A 65 25.26 7.88 -12.77
C PRO A 65 25.60 7.09 -14.03
N GLY A 66 24.94 7.40 -15.15
CA GLY A 66 25.15 6.73 -16.43
C GLY A 66 24.48 5.37 -16.59
N GLY A 67 23.55 5.01 -15.69
CA GLY A 67 22.80 3.74 -15.77
C GLY A 67 21.77 3.74 -16.89
N ASP A 68 21.60 2.57 -17.52
CA ASP A 68 20.50 2.29 -18.43
C ASP A 68 19.15 2.53 -17.70
N ALA A 69 18.20 3.14 -18.41
CA ALA A 69 16.87 3.42 -17.88
C ALA A 69 16.16 2.17 -17.34
N GLU A 70 16.35 1.02 -17.95
CA GLU A 70 15.78 -0.26 -17.49
C GLU A 70 16.45 -0.77 -16.20
N LEU A 71 17.75 -0.55 -16.04
CA LEU A 71 18.47 -0.86 -14.79
C LEU A 71 17.94 0.00 -13.64
N ILE A 72 17.74 1.30 -13.86
CA ILE A 72 17.18 2.24 -12.87
C ILE A 72 15.76 1.81 -12.47
N LYS A 73 14.90 1.44 -13.43
CA LYS A 73 13.55 0.95 -13.14
C LYS A 73 13.58 -0.35 -12.32
N THR A 74 14.45 -1.28 -12.70
CA THR A 74 14.61 -2.54 -11.98
C THR A 74 15.04 -2.30 -10.54
N GLN A 75 16.00 -1.42 -10.32
CA GLN A 75 16.47 -1.05 -8.98
C GLN A 75 15.36 -0.38 -8.16
N ASN A 76 14.55 0.49 -8.77
CA ASN A 76 13.43 1.12 -8.11
C ASN A 76 12.37 0.11 -7.66
N VAL A 77 12.08 -0.91 -8.46
CA VAL A 77 11.18 -2.02 -8.07
C VAL A 77 11.75 -2.78 -6.86
N ILE A 78 13.05 -3.06 -6.86
CA ILE A 78 13.72 -3.76 -5.75
C ILE A 78 13.62 -2.92 -4.46
N GLU A 79 13.96 -1.65 -4.51
CA GLU A 79 13.94 -0.78 -3.33
C GLU A 79 12.52 -0.58 -2.78
N ALA A 80 11.56 -0.38 -3.67
CA ALA A 80 10.14 -0.31 -3.29
C ALA A 80 9.68 -1.59 -2.59
N THR A 81 10.01 -2.75 -3.16
CA THR A 81 9.70 -4.06 -2.57
C THR A 81 10.34 -4.23 -1.20
N LYS A 82 11.63 -3.90 -1.06
CA LYS A 82 12.33 -3.96 0.23
C LYS A 82 11.62 -3.13 1.30
N ALA A 83 11.21 -1.89 0.98
CA ALA A 83 10.49 -1.03 1.90
C ALA A 83 9.16 -1.66 2.35
N ILE A 84 8.38 -2.19 1.41
CA ILE A 84 7.10 -2.86 1.68
C ILE A 84 7.30 -4.10 2.57
N ILE A 85 8.22 -4.97 2.20
CA ILE A 85 8.49 -6.21 2.93
C ILE A 85 9.05 -5.91 4.33
N SER A 86 9.89 -4.91 4.48
CA SER A 86 10.43 -4.52 5.79
C SER A 86 9.32 -4.13 6.77
N ILE A 87 8.27 -3.45 6.33
CA ILE A 87 7.10 -3.13 7.15
C ILE A 87 6.43 -4.41 7.65
N ILE A 88 6.23 -5.38 6.77
CA ILE A 88 5.57 -6.65 7.11
C ILE A 88 6.42 -7.45 8.11
N LEU A 89 7.74 -7.51 7.87
CA LEU A 89 8.68 -8.25 8.71
C LEU A 89 8.78 -7.67 10.13
N ILE A 90 8.60 -6.37 10.33
CA ILE A 90 8.53 -5.77 11.69
C ILE A 90 7.45 -6.45 12.53
N TYR A 91 6.26 -6.70 11.97
CA TYR A 91 5.18 -7.39 12.67
C TYR A 91 5.44 -8.89 12.83
N LYS A 92 6.08 -9.52 11.84
CA LYS A 92 6.49 -10.93 11.94
C LYS A 92 7.50 -11.14 13.08
N MET A 93 8.45 -10.24 13.25
CA MET A 93 9.43 -10.27 14.34
C MET A 93 8.78 -10.07 15.73
N GLN A 94 7.61 -9.44 15.79
CA GLN A 94 6.82 -9.31 17.00
C GLN A 94 5.96 -10.54 17.29
N ASN A 95 6.18 -11.66 16.60
CA ASN A 95 5.47 -12.93 16.75
C ASN A 95 3.96 -12.86 16.41
N TYR A 96 3.57 -11.96 15.50
CA TYR A 96 2.22 -12.01 14.93
C TYR A 96 2.14 -13.07 13.83
N GLU A 97 1.00 -13.76 13.77
CA GLU A 97 0.60 -14.53 12.60
C GLU A 97 0.09 -13.55 11.53
N ILE A 98 0.72 -13.55 10.37
CA ILE A 98 0.44 -12.56 9.31
C ILE A 98 -0.19 -13.25 8.13
N GLU A 99 -1.24 -12.62 7.60
CA GLU A 99 -1.86 -12.93 6.32
C GLU A 99 -2.00 -11.65 5.50
N VAL A 100 -1.65 -11.73 4.21
CA VAL A 100 -1.63 -10.57 3.31
C VAL A 100 -2.74 -10.70 2.28
N TYR A 101 -3.49 -9.61 2.06
CA TYR A 101 -4.42 -9.45 0.94
C TYR A 101 -3.89 -8.33 0.05
N MET A 102 -3.65 -8.64 -1.20
CA MET A 102 -3.00 -7.70 -2.12
C MET A 102 -3.82 -7.54 -3.40
N GLU A 103 -3.90 -6.30 -3.91
CA GLU A 103 -4.54 -6.07 -5.19
C GLU A 103 -3.74 -6.69 -6.33
N GLY A 104 -4.46 -7.38 -7.22
CA GLY A 104 -3.91 -7.95 -8.44
C GLY A 104 -3.72 -6.90 -9.53
N VAL A 105 -2.83 -7.19 -10.47
CA VAL A 105 -2.62 -6.33 -11.64
C VAL A 105 -3.86 -6.36 -12.53
N ALA A 106 -4.52 -5.21 -12.70
CA ALA A 106 -5.61 -5.06 -13.64
C ALA A 106 -5.04 -4.73 -15.04
N PHE A 107 -5.28 -5.61 -16.00
CA PHE A 107 -4.90 -5.38 -17.38
C PHE A 107 -5.90 -4.41 -18.03
N SER A 108 -5.54 -3.13 -18.11
CA SER A 108 -6.26 -2.17 -18.95
C SER A 108 -5.40 -1.79 -20.16
N SER A 109 -6.01 -1.81 -21.33
CA SER A 109 -5.33 -1.65 -22.64
C SER A 109 -4.68 -0.29 -22.90
N ARG A 110 -4.72 0.65 -21.95
CA ARG A 110 -4.37 2.05 -22.20
C ARG A 110 -2.98 2.52 -21.78
N ARG A 111 -2.19 1.71 -21.02
CA ARG A 111 -0.86 2.12 -20.50
C ARG A 111 0.08 0.91 -20.37
N THR A 112 0.65 0.45 -21.46
CA THR A 112 1.51 -0.74 -21.49
C THR A 112 2.77 -0.59 -20.63
N GLN A 113 3.47 0.54 -20.66
CA GLN A 113 4.73 0.71 -19.95
C GLN A 113 4.58 0.74 -18.42
N SER A 114 3.59 1.48 -17.90
CA SER A 114 3.30 1.49 -16.46
C SER A 114 2.75 0.16 -15.94
N LEU A 115 2.19 -0.67 -16.83
CA LEU A 115 1.71 -2.01 -16.51
C LEU A 115 2.86 -3.00 -16.30
N VAL A 116 3.95 -2.88 -17.08
CA VAL A 116 5.14 -3.72 -16.90
C VAL A 116 5.79 -3.44 -15.54
N GLU A 117 5.97 -2.16 -15.19
CA GLU A 117 6.56 -1.75 -13.91
C GLU A 117 5.68 -2.16 -12.73
N LEU A 118 4.35 -1.96 -12.83
CA LEU A 118 3.40 -2.41 -11.80
C LEU A 118 3.39 -3.93 -11.67
N GLY A 119 3.44 -4.65 -12.79
CA GLY A 119 3.55 -6.10 -12.82
C GLY A 119 4.83 -6.58 -12.13
N ALA A 120 5.97 -5.96 -12.46
CA ALA A 120 7.25 -6.29 -11.85
C ALA A 120 7.23 -6.07 -10.33
N LEU A 121 6.70 -4.92 -9.85
CA LEU A 121 6.53 -4.64 -8.43
C LEU A 121 5.64 -5.68 -7.75
N ASN A 122 4.48 -5.94 -8.34
CA ASN A 122 3.48 -6.86 -7.80
C ASN A 122 4.05 -8.29 -7.66
N TYR A 123 4.72 -8.81 -8.69
CA TYR A 123 5.35 -10.13 -8.63
C TYR A 123 6.55 -10.16 -7.68
N ASN A 124 7.35 -9.11 -7.61
CA ASN A 124 8.48 -9.06 -6.68
C ASN A 124 8.01 -9.08 -5.21
N ILE A 125 6.91 -8.38 -4.89
CA ILE A 125 6.28 -8.49 -3.56
C ILE A 125 5.85 -9.94 -3.28
N ARG A 126 5.15 -10.60 -4.21
CA ARG A 126 4.68 -11.99 -4.04
C ARG A 126 5.83 -12.96 -3.82
N ILE A 127 6.91 -12.86 -4.61
CA ILE A 127 8.11 -13.69 -4.47
C ILE A 127 8.71 -13.52 -3.07
N ASN A 128 8.81 -12.29 -2.59
CA ASN A 128 9.33 -12.02 -1.26
C ASN A 128 8.40 -12.55 -0.15
N LEU A 129 7.08 -12.44 -0.29
CA LEU A 129 6.13 -13.03 0.65
C LEU A 129 6.29 -14.55 0.73
N LEU A 130 6.44 -15.24 -0.42
CA LEU A 130 6.72 -16.67 -0.47
C LEU A 130 8.05 -17.01 0.21
N ASN A 131 9.13 -16.30 -0.08
CA ASN A 131 10.45 -16.50 0.50
C ASN A 131 10.45 -16.36 2.04
N HIS A 132 9.56 -15.51 2.56
CA HIS A 132 9.38 -15.32 3.99
C HIS A 132 8.28 -16.18 4.60
N HIS A 133 7.71 -17.13 3.85
CA HIS A 133 6.62 -18.02 4.30
C HIS A 133 5.44 -17.24 4.87
N ILE A 134 5.03 -16.16 4.18
CA ILE A 134 3.88 -15.34 4.54
C ILE A 134 2.73 -15.68 3.57
N PRO A 135 1.60 -16.21 4.05
CA PRO A 135 0.46 -16.50 3.21
C PRO A 135 -0.15 -15.21 2.65
N PHE A 136 -0.57 -15.26 1.39
CA PHE A 136 -1.19 -14.11 0.73
C PHE A 136 -2.30 -14.51 -0.25
N HIS A 137 -3.22 -13.58 -0.48
CA HIS A 137 -4.34 -13.68 -1.40
C HIS A 137 -4.29 -12.52 -2.40
N ILE A 138 -4.63 -12.82 -3.64
CA ILE A 138 -4.69 -11.80 -4.70
C ILE A 138 -6.16 -11.50 -5.00
N ILE A 139 -6.54 -10.26 -4.81
CA ILE A 139 -7.91 -9.78 -4.98
C ILE A 139 -7.98 -8.87 -6.20
N THR A 140 -8.99 -9.06 -7.03
CA THR A 140 -9.20 -8.14 -8.17
C THR A 140 -9.75 -6.79 -7.69
N PRO A 141 -9.42 -5.68 -8.37
CA PRO A 141 -9.93 -4.35 -7.99
C PRO A 141 -11.47 -4.31 -7.87
N SER A 142 -12.17 -4.94 -8.79
CA SER A 142 -13.64 -4.97 -8.77
C SER A 142 -14.21 -5.79 -7.60
N ALA A 143 -13.57 -6.92 -7.24
CA ALA A 143 -13.97 -7.71 -6.09
C ALA A 143 -13.73 -6.95 -4.78
N ASN A 144 -12.56 -6.29 -4.64
CA ASN A 144 -12.24 -5.42 -3.50
C ASN A 144 -13.31 -4.33 -3.32
N LYS A 145 -13.58 -3.57 -4.36
CA LYS A 145 -14.57 -2.49 -4.36
C LYS A 145 -15.97 -3.00 -4.02
N LYS A 146 -16.39 -4.12 -4.63
CA LYS A 146 -17.71 -4.72 -4.38
C LYS A 146 -17.85 -5.19 -2.92
N ALA A 147 -16.84 -5.84 -2.38
CA ALA A 147 -16.87 -6.31 -0.99
C ALA A 147 -16.93 -5.15 0.00
N PHE A 148 -16.20 -4.05 -0.29
CA PHE A 148 -16.06 -2.92 0.62
C PHE A 148 -17.23 -1.93 0.56
N THR A 149 -17.73 -1.61 -0.64
CA THR A 149 -18.75 -0.57 -0.86
C THR A 149 -20.10 -1.11 -1.32
N GLY A 150 -20.20 -2.39 -1.64
CA GLY A 150 -21.35 -2.98 -2.33
C GLY A 150 -21.35 -2.76 -3.85
N ASN A 151 -20.42 -1.93 -4.38
CA ASN A 151 -20.36 -1.54 -5.79
C ASN A 151 -18.98 -1.86 -6.40
N GLY A 152 -18.92 -2.83 -7.32
CA GLY A 152 -17.64 -3.24 -7.96
C GLY A 152 -17.00 -2.20 -8.90
N VAL A 153 -17.73 -1.13 -9.25
CA VAL A 153 -17.25 0.01 -10.04
C VAL A 153 -17.16 1.29 -9.21
N ALA A 154 -17.08 1.16 -7.88
CA ALA A 154 -16.94 2.29 -6.97
C ALA A 154 -15.78 3.20 -7.40
N ASP A 155 -16.01 4.51 -7.37
CA ASP A 155 -14.99 5.51 -7.57
C ASP A 155 -14.18 5.77 -6.28
N LYS A 156 -13.16 6.61 -6.39
CA LYS A 156 -12.29 6.95 -5.25
C LYS A 156 -13.05 7.65 -4.12
N GLU A 157 -14.03 8.48 -4.46
CA GLU A 157 -14.80 9.23 -3.47
C GLU A 157 -15.64 8.30 -2.60
N LEU A 158 -16.29 7.30 -3.21
CA LEU A 158 -17.08 6.31 -2.47
C LEU A 158 -16.17 5.42 -1.61
N MET A 159 -15.00 5.00 -2.10
CA MET A 159 -14.02 4.25 -1.32
C MET A 159 -13.56 5.03 -0.10
N ILE A 160 -13.14 6.30 -0.27
CA ILE A 160 -12.72 7.18 0.82
C ILE A 160 -13.86 7.43 1.80
N LYS A 161 -15.07 7.71 1.31
CA LYS A 161 -16.25 7.94 2.16
C LYS A 161 -16.54 6.73 3.04
N THR A 162 -16.54 5.53 2.47
CA THR A 162 -16.77 4.28 3.20
C THR A 162 -15.68 4.06 4.25
N PHE A 163 -14.42 4.27 3.88
CA PHE A 163 -13.28 4.19 4.80
C PHE A 163 -13.43 5.15 6.01
N LEU A 164 -13.76 6.42 5.74
CA LEU A 164 -13.91 7.44 6.78
C LEU A 164 -15.14 7.24 7.68
N MET A 165 -16.15 6.53 7.22
CA MET A 165 -17.28 6.11 8.07
C MET A 165 -16.85 5.06 9.09
N LEU A 166 -15.99 4.12 8.68
CA LEU A 166 -15.47 3.06 9.53
C LEU A 166 -14.30 3.51 10.41
N ASN A 167 -13.54 4.51 9.96
CA ASN A 167 -12.34 5.04 10.62
C ASN A 167 -12.41 6.58 10.77
N PRO A 168 -13.30 7.12 11.64
CA PRO A 168 -13.54 8.56 11.75
C PRO A 168 -12.30 9.38 12.15
N SER A 169 -11.34 8.79 12.87
CA SER A 169 -10.07 9.43 13.26
C SER A 169 -9.24 9.91 12.07
N TYR A 170 -9.42 9.30 10.90
CA TYR A 170 -8.71 9.67 9.68
C TYR A 170 -9.29 10.91 8.98
N ARG A 171 -10.44 11.44 9.41
CA ARG A 171 -11.07 12.62 8.78
C ARG A 171 -10.19 13.86 8.79
N SER A 172 -9.40 14.05 9.85
CA SER A 172 -8.46 15.15 9.97
C SER A 172 -7.28 15.08 8.99
N LEU A 173 -7.08 13.93 8.35
CA LEU A 173 -5.98 13.68 7.41
C LEU A 173 -6.39 13.91 5.94
N VAL A 174 -7.67 14.12 5.67
CA VAL A 174 -8.17 14.36 4.29
C VAL A 174 -7.49 15.60 3.72
N GLY A 175 -6.96 15.46 2.49
CA GLY A 175 -6.21 16.52 1.81
C GLY A 175 -4.72 16.62 2.19
N TYR A 176 -4.27 15.91 3.22
CA TYR A 176 -2.87 15.89 3.65
C TYR A 176 -2.13 14.61 3.24
N ILE A 177 -2.85 13.53 3.06
CA ILE A 177 -2.30 12.22 2.68
C ILE A 177 -3.05 11.66 1.47
N LYS A 178 -2.48 10.66 0.81
CA LYS A 178 -3.17 9.88 -0.22
C LYS A 178 -4.16 8.92 0.42
N MET A 179 -5.33 9.46 0.73
CA MET A 179 -6.39 8.74 1.43
C MET A 179 -6.94 7.57 0.62
N ASP A 180 -6.96 7.69 -0.71
CA ASP A 180 -7.37 6.64 -1.64
C ASP A 180 -6.49 5.39 -1.48
N ASP A 181 -5.16 5.53 -1.45
CA ASP A 181 -4.23 4.41 -1.30
C ASP A 181 -4.48 3.66 0.04
N ILE A 182 -4.79 4.41 1.12
CA ILE A 182 -5.10 3.81 2.43
C ILE A 182 -6.48 3.13 2.42
N ALA A 183 -7.48 3.76 1.81
CA ALA A 183 -8.83 3.21 1.73
C ALA A 183 -8.85 1.89 0.95
N ASP A 184 -8.14 1.83 -0.19
CA ASP A 184 -8.04 0.62 -1.01
C ASP A 184 -7.28 -0.48 -0.27
N ALA A 185 -6.19 -0.16 0.42
CA ALA A 185 -5.45 -1.11 1.26
C ALA A 185 -6.26 -1.59 2.47
N TYR A 186 -7.05 -0.72 3.11
CA TYR A 186 -7.92 -1.12 4.21
C TYR A 186 -9.06 -2.04 3.74
N ALA A 187 -9.64 -1.75 2.58
CA ALA A 187 -10.66 -2.61 1.97
C ALA A 187 -10.11 -4.03 1.73
N LEU A 188 -8.85 -4.15 1.27
CA LEU A 188 -8.17 -5.45 1.12
C LEU A 188 -7.96 -6.14 2.48
N ALA A 189 -7.50 -5.41 3.50
CA ALA A 189 -7.28 -5.98 4.83
C ALA A 189 -8.58 -6.43 5.53
N THR A 190 -9.72 -5.92 5.11
CA THR A 190 -11.05 -6.28 5.63
C THR A 190 -11.86 -7.13 4.66
N TYR A 191 -11.25 -7.58 3.57
CA TYR A 191 -11.91 -8.38 2.54
C TYR A 191 -12.46 -9.68 3.13
N ARG A 192 -13.77 -9.89 2.90
CA ARG A 192 -14.47 -11.14 3.21
C ARG A 192 -15.14 -11.58 1.92
N GLY A 193 -14.47 -12.47 1.18
CA GLY A 193 -14.99 -13.09 -0.02
C GLY A 193 -16.08 -14.10 0.25
#